data_eb9a9321cc9ea23a686eceec99b415ad
#
_entry.id   eb9a9321cc9ea23a686eceec99b415ad
#
_cell.length_a   1.000
_cell.length_b   1.000
_cell.length_c   1.000
_cell.angle_alpha   90.00
_cell.angle_beta   90.00
_cell.angle_gamma   90.00
#
_symmetry.space_group_name_H-M   'P 1'
#
loop_
_entity.id
_entity.type
_entity.pdbx_description
1 polymer ?
#
loop_
_entity_poly.entity_id
_entity_poly.type
_entity_poly.pdbx_seq_one_letter_code
_entity_poly.pdbx_strand_id
1 'polypeptide(L)'
;MIFKGVRDGKPYPEHGLSYRDWSRIPPRQIRLDELVTITTVLALDRLLSEDSTFYGDLFPHAVTWKGICYLEDGLHRAVRAALRNRTVLHARLLDLDAVTQHADQA
;
A
#
# COMPACT_ATOMS: atom_id res chain seq x y z
N MET A 1 1.56 16.45 7.23
CA MET A 1 1.16 15.05 7.40
C MET A 1 1.90 14.18 6.41
N ILE A 2 2.42 13.04 6.88
CA ILE A 2 3.15 12.12 6.01
C ILE A 2 2.22 11.49 4.99
N PHE A 3 1.05 11.03 5.45
CA PHE A 3 0.05 10.40 4.60
C PHE A 3 -1.13 11.34 4.36
N LYS A 4 -1.87 11.08 3.28
CA LYS A 4 -3.10 11.82 2.97
C LYS A 4 -4.15 11.61 4.06
N GLY A 5 -4.21 10.41 4.63
CA GLY A 5 -5.15 10.11 5.69
C GLY A 5 -4.87 8.78 6.36
N VAL A 6 -5.55 8.54 7.46
CA VAL A 6 -5.47 7.30 8.25
C VAL A 6 -6.88 6.77 8.42
N ARG A 7 -7.06 5.48 8.13
CA ARG A 7 -8.34 4.81 8.19
C ARG A 7 -8.19 3.48 8.93
N ASP A 8 -9.25 3.05 9.58
CA ASP A 8 -9.30 1.73 10.20
C ASP A 8 -10.09 0.78 9.28
N GLY A 9 -9.40 -0.21 8.73
CA GLY A 9 -9.97 -1.21 7.85
C GLY A 9 -9.94 -0.85 6.37
N LYS A 10 -10.21 -1.85 5.55
CA LYS A 10 -10.24 -1.73 4.09
C LYS A 10 -11.62 -1.27 3.63
N PRO A 11 -11.74 -0.11 2.94
CA PRO A 11 -13.02 0.36 2.42
C PRO A 11 -13.44 -0.32 1.11
N TYR A 12 -12.51 -0.98 0.43
CA TYR A 12 -12.72 -1.58 -0.88
C TYR A 12 -13.05 -3.07 -0.76
N PRO A 13 -13.67 -3.67 -1.80
CA PRO A 13 -13.99 -5.10 -1.78
C PRO A 13 -12.74 -5.98 -1.84
N GLU A 14 -12.87 -7.20 -1.37
CA GLU A 14 -11.78 -8.18 -1.45
C GLU A 14 -11.42 -8.43 -2.91
N HIS A 15 -10.12 -8.28 -3.23
CA HIS A 15 -9.62 -8.54 -4.58
C HIS A 15 -9.14 -9.98 -4.77
N GLY A 16 -8.90 -10.72 -3.68
CA GLY A 16 -8.50 -12.12 -3.74
C GLY A 16 -7.10 -12.37 -4.30
N LEU A 17 -6.25 -11.35 -4.40
CA LEU A 17 -4.90 -11.53 -4.92
C LEU A 17 -4.00 -12.28 -3.94
N SER A 18 -3.31 -13.30 -4.44
CA SER A 18 -2.25 -13.97 -3.72
C SER A 18 -0.93 -13.19 -3.86
N TYR A 19 0.08 -13.56 -3.06
CA TYR A 19 1.43 -12.99 -3.22
C TYR A 19 1.96 -13.19 -4.64
N ARG A 20 1.64 -14.32 -5.25
CA ARG A 20 2.05 -14.61 -6.62
C ARG A 20 1.42 -13.64 -7.62
N ASP A 21 0.14 -13.32 -7.42
CA ASP A 21 -0.57 -12.36 -8.26
C ASP A 21 0.03 -10.96 -8.08
N TRP A 22 0.29 -10.55 -6.85
CA TRP A 22 0.94 -9.27 -6.56
C TRP A 22 2.31 -9.17 -7.21
N SER A 23 3.09 -10.25 -7.21
CA SER A 23 4.45 -10.26 -7.78
C SER A 23 4.47 -9.97 -9.29
N ARG A 24 3.34 -10.13 -9.97
CA ARG A 24 3.21 -9.84 -11.40
C ARG A 24 2.92 -8.37 -11.69
N ILE A 25 2.56 -7.61 -10.67
CA ILE A 25 2.32 -6.17 -10.82
C ILE A 25 3.66 -5.45 -10.65
N PRO A 26 4.14 -4.72 -11.68
CA PRO A 26 5.41 -4.03 -11.55
C PRO A 26 5.32 -2.88 -10.54
N PRO A 27 6.37 -2.66 -9.74
CA PRO A 27 6.37 -1.55 -8.80
C PRO A 27 6.43 -0.22 -9.54
N ARG A 28 5.85 0.80 -8.90
CA ARG A 28 5.87 2.17 -9.40
C ARG A 28 6.05 3.13 -8.25
N GLN A 29 6.44 4.35 -8.55
CA GLN A 29 6.57 5.40 -7.55
C GLN A 29 5.19 5.94 -7.18
N ILE A 30 4.91 6.00 -5.89
CA ILE A 30 3.69 6.59 -5.34
C ILE A 30 4.10 7.61 -4.29
N ARG A 31 3.48 8.80 -4.31
CA ARG A 31 3.76 9.81 -3.30
C ARG A 31 3.17 9.38 -1.97
N LEU A 32 3.94 9.52 -0.90
CA LEU A 32 3.48 9.18 0.45
C LEU A 32 2.25 10.01 0.85
N ASP A 33 2.23 11.29 0.46
CA ASP A 33 1.12 12.20 0.81
C ASP A 33 -0.17 11.93 0.01
N GLU A 34 -0.15 10.98 -0.91
CA GLU A 34 -1.34 10.52 -1.63
C GLU A 34 -1.91 9.22 -1.06
N LEU A 35 -1.20 8.58 -0.13
CA LEU A 35 -1.60 7.31 0.46
C LEU A 35 -2.50 7.49 1.67
N VAL A 36 -3.57 6.69 1.73
CA VAL A 36 -4.40 6.54 2.92
C VAL A 36 -4.09 5.18 3.54
N THR A 37 -3.73 5.15 4.82
CA THR A 37 -3.46 3.89 5.51
C THR A 37 -4.78 3.20 5.89
N ILE A 38 -4.73 1.88 6.02
CA ILE A 38 -5.90 1.06 6.39
C ILE A 38 -5.84 0.55 7.83
N THR A 39 -4.86 1.02 8.58
CA THR A 39 -4.73 0.72 10.01
C THR A 39 -4.36 1.98 10.76
N THR A 40 -4.83 2.06 11.98
CA THR A 40 -4.52 3.18 12.90
C THR A 40 -3.38 2.84 13.84
N VAL A 41 -2.85 1.61 13.78
CA VAL A 41 -1.83 1.12 14.71
C VAL A 41 -0.53 0.86 13.98
N LEU A 42 0.54 1.40 14.55
CA LEU A 42 1.91 1.17 14.10
C LEU A 42 2.66 0.40 15.18
N ALA A 43 3.23 -0.75 14.83
CA ALA A 43 4.04 -1.52 15.77
C ALA A 43 5.44 -0.93 15.85
N LEU A 44 5.73 -0.26 16.95
CA LEU A 44 6.99 0.47 17.14
C LEU A 44 8.21 -0.47 17.12
N ASP A 45 8.09 -1.66 17.70
CA ASP A 45 9.15 -2.65 17.70
C ASP A 45 9.53 -3.08 16.27
N ARG A 46 8.53 -3.25 15.41
CA ARG A 46 8.77 -3.58 13.99
C ARG A 46 9.38 -2.42 13.24
N LEU A 47 8.98 -1.20 13.57
CA LEU A 47 9.51 0.01 12.94
C LEU A 47 10.99 0.19 13.27
N LEU A 48 11.37 -0.09 14.52
CA LEU A 48 12.73 0.09 15.01
C LEU A 48 13.65 -1.10 14.70
N SER A 49 13.09 -2.21 14.26
CA SER A 49 13.87 -3.40 13.91
C SER A 49 14.67 -3.13 12.64
N GLU A 50 15.98 -3.32 12.72
CA GLU A 50 16.87 -3.25 11.55
C GLU A 50 16.82 -4.53 10.72
N ASP A 51 16.38 -5.62 11.30
CA ASP A 51 16.18 -6.88 10.62
C ASP A 51 14.92 -6.82 9.78
N SER A 52 15.09 -6.35 8.58
CA SER A 52 14.07 -6.55 7.56
C SER A 52 14.09 -7.99 7.10
N THR A 53 13.70 -8.92 7.96
CA THR A 53 13.33 -10.24 7.52
C THR A 53 12.04 -10.07 6.75
N PHE A 54 12.15 -10.08 5.45
CA PHE A 54 11.01 -9.95 4.57
C PHE A 54 10.21 -11.24 4.57
N TYR A 55 9.16 -11.27 5.37
CA TYR A 55 8.09 -12.23 5.17
C TYR A 55 7.15 -11.59 4.16
N GLY A 56 7.27 -11.99 2.87
CA GLY A 56 6.39 -11.50 1.84
C GLY A 56 7.11 -10.77 0.70
N ASP A 57 6.43 -9.82 0.08
CA ASP A 57 6.93 -9.11 -1.10
C ASP A 57 8.01 -8.09 -0.73
N LEU A 58 8.97 -7.89 -1.64
CA LEU A 58 9.97 -6.84 -1.53
C LEU A 58 9.37 -5.44 -1.59
N PHE A 59 8.20 -5.29 -2.19
CA PHE A 59 7.54 -4.01 -2.37
C PHE A 59 6.25 -3.95 -1.57
N PRO A 60 5.91 -2.78 -0.99
CA PRO A 60 4.60 -2.54 -0.43
C PRO A 60 3.50 -2.70 -1.47
N HIS A 61 2.28 -2.97 -1.00
CA HIS A 61 1.10 -3.12 -1.84
C HIS A 61 0.14 -1.96 -1.62
N ALA A 62 -0.32 -1.36 -2.71
CA ALA A 62 -1.28 -0.28 -2.68
C ALA A 62 -2.46 -0.61 -3.59
N VAL A 63 -3.63 -0.06 -3.27
CA VAL A 63 -4.87 -0.31 -4.00
C VAL A 63 -5.56 1.02 -4.27
N THR A 64 -5.90 1.29 -5.53
CA THR A 64 -6.71 2.45 -5.90
C THR A 64 -8.16 2.04 -5.98
N TRP A 65 -9.04 2.76 -5.27
CA TRP A 65 -10.47 2.53 -5.27
C TRP A 65 -11.21 3.84 -5.06
N LYS A 66 -12.17 4.13 -5.95
CA LYS A 66 -12.94 5.37 -5.97
C LYS A 66 -12.04 6.62 -5.94
N GLY A 67 -10.97 6.58 -6.72
CA GLY A 67 -10.01 7.67 -6.85
C GLY A 67 -9.06 7.87 -5.68
N ILE A 68 -9.09 7.00 -4.67
CA ILE A 68 -8.22 7.09 -3.50
C ILE A 68 -7.24 5.92 -3.50
N CYS A 69 -5.98 6.22 -3.21
CA CYS A 69 -4.92 5.21 -3.13
C CYS A 69 -4.73 4.78 -1.68
N TYR A 70 -4.96 3.50 -1.41
CA TYR A 70 -4.84 2.92 -0.08
C TYR A 70 -3.57 2.10 0.03
N LEU A 71 -2.87 2.21 1.14
CA LEU A 71 -1.71 1.37 1.44
C LEU A 71 -2.19 0.10 2.15
N GLU A 72 -2.23 -1.02 1.43
CA GLU A 72 -2.74 -2.29 1.96
C GLU A 72 -1.71 -3.03 2.80
N ASP A 73 -0.44 -2.99 2.40
CA ASP A 73 0.65 -3.68 3.08
C ASP A 73 1.93 -2.85 2.95
N GLY A 74 2.76 -2.87 3.98
CA GLY A 74 4.03 -2.17 3.98
C GLY A 74 4.02 -0.84 4.75
N LEU A 75 3.12 -0.68 5.73
CA LEU A 75 3.05 0.54 6.52
C LEU A 75 4.39 0.91 7.17
N HIS A 76 5.09 -0.07 7.74
CA HIS A 76 6.37 0.17 8.41
C HIS A 76 7.43 0.67 7.44
N ARG A 77 7.46 0.14 6.21
CA ARG A 77 8.37 0.61 5.15
C ARG A 77 8.05 2.04 4.73
N ALA A 78 6.77 2.37 4.61
CA ALA A 78 6.33 3.71 4.25
C ALA A 78 6.73 4.72 5.32
N VAL A 79 6.54 4.38 6.60
CA VAL A 79 6.94 5.25 7.71
C VAL A 79 8.45 5.41 7.76
N ARG A 80 9.22 4.34 7.55
CA ARG A 80 10.69 4.43 7.48
C ARG A 80 11.15 5.35 6.36
N ALA A 81 10.52 5.25 5.19
CA ALA A 81 10.84 6.14 4.07
C ALA A 81 10.62 7.60 4.45
N ALA A 82 9.48 7.90 5.10
CA ALA A 82 9.18 9.25 5.59
C ALA A 82 10.19 9.74 6.61
N LEU A 83 10.61 8.88 7.55
CA LEU A 83 11.62 9.22 8.55
C LEU A 83 13.00 9.49 7.94
N ARG A 84 13.24 8.98 6.73
CA ARG A 84 14.46 9.26 5.95
C ARG A 84 14.27 10.42 4.97
N ASN A 85 13.25 11.24 5.19
CA ASN A 85 12.91 12.40 4.36
C ASN A 85 12.62 12.06 2.89
N ARG A 86 12.14 10.86 2.63
CA ARG A 86 11.68 10.48 1.29
C ARG A 86 10.24 10.92 1.11
N THR A 87 9.91 11.31 -0.12
CA THR A 87 8.55 11.77 -0.48
C THR A 87 7.78 10.73 -1.29
N VAL A 88 8.47 9.71 -1.80
CA VAL A 88 7.89 8.68 -2.64
C VAL A 88 8.18 7.30 -2.09
N LEU A 89 7.31 6.36 -2.42
CA LEU A 89 7.44 4.95 -2.07
C LEU A 89 7.31 4.13 -3.36
N HIS A 90 8.19 3.16 -3.54
CA HIS A 90 8.04 2.20 -4.63
C HIS A 90 7.13 1.08 -4.15
N ALA A 91 5.96 0.96 -4.78
CA ALA A 91 4.93 0.01 -4.38
C ALA A 91 4.25 -0.59 -5.61
N ARG A 92 3.71 -1.79 -5.42
CA ARG A 92 2.86 -2.41 -6.43
C ARG A 92 1.45 -1.84 -6.29
N LEU A 93 0.91 -1.31 -7.37
CA LEU A 93 -0.41 -0.68 -7.35
C LEU A 93 -1.43 -1.51 -8.11
N LEU A 94 -2.46 -1.95 -7.39
CA LEU A 94 -3.63 -2.58 -7.98
C LEU A 94 -4.71 -1.52 -8.16
N ASP A 95 -5.12 -1.28 -9.41
CA ASP A 95 -6.17 -0.32 -9.72
C ASP A 95 -7.53 -1.03 -9.78
N LEU A 96 -8.25 -1.04 -8.65
CA LEU A 96 -9.58 -1.65 -8.59
C LEU A 96 -10.61 -0.86 -9.38
N ASP A 97 -10.41 0.44 -9.58
CA ASP A 97 -11.31 1.25 -10.40
C ASP A 97 -11.32 0.74 -11.85
N ALA A 98 -10.14 0.43 -12.41
CA ALA A 98 -10.05 -0.10 -13.75
C ALA A 98 -10.66 -1.51 -13.85
N VAL A 99 -10.39 -2.37 -12.86
CA VAL A 99 -10.93 -3.73 -12.82
C VAL A 99 -12.45 -3.71 -12.69
N THR A 100 -12.98 -2.87 -11.81
CA THR A 100 -14.42 -2.74 -11.60
C THR A 100 -15.12 -2.21 -12.85
N GLN A 101 -14.54 -1.23 -13.52
CA GLN A 101 -15.08 -0.71 -14.78
C GLN A 101 -15.15 -1.79 -15.87
N HIS A 102 -14.15 -2.64 -15.97
CA HIS A 102 -14.15 -3.74 -16.92
C HIS A 102 -15.23 -4.78 -16.57
N ALA A 103 -15.42 -5.06 -15.29
CA ALA A 103 -16.45 -5.98 -14.85
C ALA A 103 -17.86 -5.45 -15.15
N ASP A 104 -18.07 -4.14 -14.99
CA ASP A 104 -19.36 -3.50 -15.26
C ASP A 104 -19.68 -3.43 -16.75
N GLN A 105 -18.69 -3.52 -17.61
CA GLN A 105 -18.86 -3.49 -19.08
C GLN A 105 -19.05 -4.88 -19.68
N ALA A 106 -18.85 -5.90 -18.89
CA ALA A 106 -19.09 -7.26 -19.30
C ALA A 106 -20.56 -7.65 -19.08
#